data_a605ef51555ade8c14839cd59dec98d3
#
_entry.id   a605ef51555ade8c14839cd59dec98d3
#
_cell.length_a   1.000
_cell.length_b   1.000
_cell.length_c   1.000
_cell.angle_alpha   90.00
_cell.angle_beta   90.00
_cell.angle_gamma   90.00
#
_symmetry.space_group_name_H-M   'P 1'
#
loop_
_entity.id
_entity.type
_entity.pdbx_description
1 polymer ?
#
loop_
_entity_poly.entity_id
_entity_poly.type
_entity_poly.pdbx_seq_one_letter_code
_entity_poly.pdbx_strand_id
1 'polypeptide(L)'
;MRTPLARVRSLGASHSGTSDFWRQRLTAAAMVLLIVPVIVVVIMLLGRNQAGAAQILGSLPIAIILLLFIVASTWHMKIGMQVVIEDYVHHEKLKLASIMANNFFCFAVATASIYAILKLSSGV
;
A
#
# COMPACT_ATOMS: atom_id res chain seq x y z
N MET A 1 17.02 -1.71 -28.80
CA MET A 1 17.63 -3.05 -29.01
C MET A 1 18.93 -3.17 -28.22
N ARG A 2 19.09 -4.26 -27.52
CA ARG A 2 20.28 -4.46 -26.69
C ARG A 2 21.44 -4.92 -27.55
N THR A 3 22.64 -4.35 -27.32
CA THR A 3 23.84 -4.83 -27.93
C THR A 3 24.23 -6.19 -27.35
N PRO A 4 25.01 -7.02 -28.08
CA PRO A 4 25.51 -8.27 -27.53
C PRO A 4 26.30 -8.09 -26.24
N LEU A 5 27.10 -7.02 -26.16
CA LEU A 5 27.87 -6.72 -24.95
C LEU A 5 26.99 -6.38 -23.76
N ALA A 6 25.93 -5.57 -23.98
CA ALA A 6 25.00 -5.22 -22.93
C ALA A 6 24.25 -6.47 -22.42
N ARG A 7 23.94 -7.39 -23.31
CA ARG A 7 23.29 -8.64 -22.98
C ARG A 7 24.18 -9.54 -22.11
N VAL A 8 25.44 -9.66 -22.47
CA VAL A 8 26.39 -10.46 -21.71
C VAL A 8 26.62 -9.88 -20.31
N ARG A 9 26.65 -8.54 -20.19
CA ARG A 9 26.83 -7.86 -18.91
C ARG A 9 25.55 -7.69 -18.11
N SER A 10 24.45 -8.22 -18.59
CA SER A 10 23.14 -8.07 -17.96
C SER A 10 22.69 -6.61 -17.81
N LEU A 11 23.19 -5.75 -18.72
CA LEU A 11 22.80 -4.34 -18.75
C LEU A 11 21.49 -4.19 -19.51
N GLY A 12 20.72 -3.18 -19.14
CA GLY A 12 19.46 -2.87 -19.80
C GLY A 12 18.24 -3.48 -19.15
N ALA A 13 18.38 -4.42 -18.21
CA ALA A 13 17.29 -4.89 -17.38
C ALA A 13 17.40 -4.22 -16.02
N SER A 14 16.31 -3.60 -15.56
CA SER A 14 16.26 -3.02 -14.23
C SER A 14 15.95 -4.13 -13.22
N HIS A 15 16.78 -4.29 -12.21
CA HIS A 15 16.50 -5.23 -11.12
C HIS A 15 15.32 -4.77 -10.28
N SER A 16 15.04 -3.47 -10.23
CA SER A 16 13.92 -2.91 -9.49
C SER A 16 12.57 -3.27 -10.10
N GLY A 17 12.49 -3.45 -11.44
CA GLY A 17 11.26 -3.84 -12.10
C GLY A 17 10.76 -5.22 -11.69
N THR A 18 11.66 -6.18 -11.54
CA THR A 18 11.33 -7.53 -11.09
C THR A 18 10.88 -7.51 -9.62
N SER A 19 11.57 -6.76 -8.78
CA SER A 19 11.23 -6.60 -7.38
C SER A 19 9.84 -5.99 -7.21
N ASP A 20 9.53 -4.95 -7.99
CA ASP A 20 8.22 -4.28 -7.94
C ASP A 20 7.11 -5.21 -8.43
N PHE A 21 7.38 -6.04 -9.43
CA PHE A 21 6.42 -7.03 -9.93
C PHE A 21 6.01 -7.99 -8.82
N TRP A 22 6.97 -8.54 -8.08
CA TRP A 22 6.70 -9.47 -7.00
C TRP A 22 5.99 -8.80 -5.82
N ARG A 23 6.42 -7.61 -5.45
CA ARG A 23 5.77 -6.85 -4.37
C ARG A 23 4.33 -6.53 -4.72
N GLN A 24 4.06 -6.16 -5.98
CA GLN A 24 2.70 -5.86 -6.43
C GLN A 24 1.82 -7.11 -6.39
N ARG A 25 2.34 -8.24 -6.82
CA ARG A 25 1.63 -9.51 -6.75
C ARG A 25 1.38 -9.94 -5.31
N LEU A 26 2.39 -9.84 -4.47
CA LEU A 26 2.29 -10.21 -3.06
C LEU A 26 1.28 -9.34 -2.32
N THR A 27 1.34 -8.03 -2.51
CA THR A 27 0.39 -7.12 -1.87
C THR A 27 -1.03 -7.32 -2.39
N ALA A 28 -1.19 -7.60 -3.69
CA ALA A 28 -2.50 -7.91 -4.26
C ALA A 28 -3.09 -9.19 -3.64
N ALA A 29 -2.29 -10.24 -3.52
CA ALA A 29 -2.74 -11.48 -2.90
C ALA A 29 -3.14 -11.27 -1.43
N ALA A 30 -2.34 -10.50 -0.69
CA ALA A 30 -2.64 -10.15 0.69
C ALA A 30 -3.96 -9.38 0.80
N MET A 31 -4.18 -8.42 -0.11
CA MET A 31 -5.43 -7.64 -0.12
C MET A 31 -6.64 -8.53 -0.42
N VAL A 32 -6.52 -9.48 -1.35
CA VAL A 32 -7.61 -10.40 -1.67
C VAL A 32 -7.98 -11.24 -0.45
N LEU A 33 -6.98 -11.74 0.28
CA LEU A 33 -7.22 -12.52 1.47
C LEU A 33 -7.78 -11.68 2.61
N LEU A 34 -7.32 -10.45 2.75
CA LEU A 34 -7.69 -9.58 3.87
C LEU A 34 -9.01 -8.86 3.63
N ILE A 35 -9.46 -8.71 2.38
CA ILE A 35 -10.67 -7.95 2.09
C ILE A 35 -11.91 -8.58 2.72
N VAL A 36 -11.96 -9.92 2.81
CA VAL A 36 -13.09 -10.60 3.41
C VAL A 36 -13.25 -10.23 4.90
N PRO A 37 -12.23 -10.39 5.75
CA PRO A 37 -12.36 -9.96 7.14
C PRO A 37 -12.55 -8.44 7.28
N VAL A 38 -11.98 -7.63 6.38
CA VAL A 38 -12.18 -6.18 6.41
C VAL A 38 -13.66 -5.84 6.12
N ILE A 39 -14.28 -6.50 5.16
CA ILE A 39 -15.72 -6.32 4.88
C ILE A 39 -16.55 -6.71 6.11
N VAL A 40 -16.20 -7.81 6.76
CA VAL A 40 -16.87 -8.21 8.00
C VAL A 40 -16.77 -7.13 9.07
N VAL A 41 -15.59 -6.55 9.24
CA VAL A 41 -15.37 -5.45 10.19
C VAL A 41 -16.23 -4.25 9.82
N VAL A 42 -16.29 -3.87 8.55
CA VAL A 42 -17.13 -2.75 8.10
C VAL A 42 -18.60 -3.01 8.42
N ILE A 43 -19.07 -4.23 8.19
CA ILE A 43 -20.45 -4.60 8.52
C ILE A 43 -20.70 -4.50 10.03
N MET A 44 -19.74 -4.95 10.84
CA MET A 44 -19.85 -4.83 12.30
C MET A 44 -19.94 -3.40 12.78
N LEU A 45 -19.35 -2.45 12.03
CA LEU A 45 -19.39 -1.03 12.39
C LEU A 45 -20.71 -0.36 12.08
N LEU A 46 -21.55 -0.96 11.24
CA LEU A 46 -22.82 -0.38 10.86
C LEU A 46 -23.73 -0.20 12.08
N GLY A 47 -24.29 0.98 12.21
CA GLY A 47 -25.20 1.31 13.31
C GLY A 47 -24.51 1.54 14.64
N ARG A 48 -23.19 1.49 14.71
CA ARG A 48 -22.45 1.75 15.96
C ARG A 48 -22.19 3.23 16.13
N ASN A 49 -22.21 3.68 17.40
CA ASN A 49 -21.73 5.01 17.73
C ASN A 49 -20.20 5.03 17.80
N GLN A 50 -19.62 6.20 18.08
CA GLN A 50 -18.18 6.35 18.14
C GLN A 50 -17.54 5.43 19.18
N ALA A 51 -18.13 5.29 20.35
CA ALA A 51 -17.61 4.43 21.41
C ALA A 51 -17.64 2.96 21.01
N GLY A 52 -18.72 2.49 20.40
CA GLY A 52 -18.85 1.13 19.91
C GLY A 52 -17.89 0.83 18.78
N ALA A 53 -17.72 1.77 17.84
CA ALA A 53 -16.78 1.64 16.74
C ALA A 53 -15.32 1.59 17.26
N ALA A 54 -14.97 2.44 18.20
CA ALA A 54 -13.64 2.47 18.80
C ALA A 54 -13.34 1.14 19.51
N GLN A 55 -14.31 0.57 20.19
CA GLN A 55 -14.16 -0.72 20.86
C GLN A 55 -13.89 -1.85 19.86
N ILE A 56 -14.60 -1.86 18.74
CA ILE A 56 -14.41 -2.86 17.68
C ILE A 56 -13.03 -2.69 17.03
N LEU A 57 -12.71 -1.49 16.60
CA LEU A 57 -11.47 -1.20 15.89
C LEU A 57 -10.23 -1.34 16.79
N GLY A 58 -10.40 -1.15 18.09
CA GLY A 58 -9.30 -1.28 19.05
C GLY A 58 -9.08 -2.69 19.55
N SER A 59 -9.93 -3.65 19.22
CA SER A 59 -9.72 -5.03 19.65
C SER A 59 -8.50 -5.63 18.94
N LEU A 60 -7.75 -6.47 19.64
CA LEU A 60 -6.45 -6.95 19.15
C LEU A 60 -6.52 -7.65 17.80
N PRO A 61 -7.40 -8.66 17.60
CA PRO A 61 -7.43 -9.36 16.30
C PRO A 61 -7.85 -8.43 15.16
N ILE A 62 -8.81 -7.56 15.37
CA ILE A 62 -9.29 -6.62 14.35
C ILE A 62 -8.21 -5.59 14.04
N ALA A 63 -7.52 -5.07 15.05
CA ALA A 63 -6.42 -4.13 14.87
C ALA A 63 -5.31 -4.73 14.02
N ILE A 64 -4.95 -5.99 14.26
CA ILE A 64 -3.91 -6.68 13.47
C ILE A 64 -4.35 -6.84 12.02
N ILE A 65 -5.58 -7.26 11.78
CA ILE A 65 -6.13 -7.39 10.42
C ILE A 65 -6.09 -6.04 9.69
N LEU A 66 -6.52 -4.99 10.35
CA LEU A 66 -6.54 -3.65 9.76
C LEU A 66 -5.13 -3.12 9.50
N LEU A 67 -4.19 -3.36 10.41
CA LEU A 67 -2.79 -2.95 10.20
C LEU A 67 -2.20 -3.65 8.98
N LEU A 68 -2.41 -4.96 8.85
CA LEU A 68 -1.93 -5.72 7.70
C LEU A 68 -2.56 -5.21 6.40
N PHE A 69 -3.85 -4.94 6.42
CA PHE A 69 -4.55 -4.42 5.25
C PHE A 69 -4.06 -3.02 4.86
N ILE A 70 -3.83 -2.15 5.83
CA ILE A 70 -3.30 -0.80 5.59
C ILE A 70 -1.93 -0.87 4.94
N VAL A 71 -1.03 -1.70 5.49
CA VAL A 71 0.32 -1.84 4.93
C VAL A 71 0.26 -2.40 3.51
N ALA A 72 -0.51 -3.46 3.29
CA ALA A 72 -0.63 -4.08 1.98
C ALA A 72 -1.26 -3.13 0.96
N SER A 73 -2.34 -2.44 1.32
CA SER A 73 -3.06 -1.55 0.40
C SER A 73 -2.27 -0.29 0.07
N THR A 74 -1.59 0.32 1.04
CA THR A 74 -0.78 1.51 0.77
C THR A 74 0.46 1.17 -0.05
N TRP A 75 1.07 0.04 0.19
CA TRP A 75 2.21 -0.42 -0.61
C TRP A 75 1.77 -0.72 -2.05
N HIS A 76 0.67 -1.43 -2.20
CA HIS A 76 0.10 -1.73 -3.52
C HIS A 76 -0.25 -0.45 -4.28
N MET A 77 -0.89 0.50 -3.61
CA MET A 77 -1.23 1.81 -4.18
C MET A 77 0.01 2.58 -4.60
N LYS A 78 1.06 2.58 -3.77
CA LYS A 78 2.31 3.27 -4.07
C LYS A 78 2.93 2.74 -5.37
N ILE A 79 3.06 1.42 -5.48
CA ILE A 79 3.65 0.79 -6.66
C ILE A 79 2.76 0.99 -7.89
N GLY A 80 1.46 0.80 -7.74
CA GLY A 80 0.50 0.95 -8.83
C GLY A 80 0.48 2.36 -9.39
N MET A 81 0.46 3.36 -8.53
CA MET A 81 0.47 4.76 -8.97
C MET A 81 1.81 5.14 -9.59
N GLN A 82 2.91 4.59 -9.10
CA GLN A 82 4.22 4.81 -9.69
C GLN A 82 4.25 4.30 -11.14
N VAL A 83 3.69 3.13 -11.41
CA VAL A 83 3.61 2.59 -12.77
C VAL A 83 2.78 3.50 -13.67
N VAL A 84 1.65 4.00 -13.18
CA VAL A 84 0.82 4.95 -13.93
C VAL A 84 1.58 6.23 -14.26
N ILE A 85 2.30 6.78 -13.29
CA ILE A 85 3.10 8.00 -13.49
C ILE A 85 4.19 7.75 -14.53
N GLU A 86 4.90 6.63 -14.44
CA GLU A 86 5.97 6.28 -15.38
C GLU A 86 5.45 6.12 -16.80
N ASP A 87 4.25 5.55 -16.96
CA ASP A 87 3.67 5.29 -18.28
C ASP A 87 3.05 6.53 -18.92
N TYR A 88 2.46 7.43 -18.14
CA TYR A 88 1.65 8.52 -18.68
C TYR A 88 2.27 9.91 -18.53
N VAL A 89 3.23 10.10 -17.63
CA VAL A 89 3.91 11.37 -17.46
C VAL A 89 5.24 11.32 -18.21
N HIS A 90 5.36 12.12 -19.28
CA HIS A 90 6.53 12.08 -20.16
C HIS A 90 7.57 13.15 -19.83
N HIS A 91 7.19 14.22 -19.13
CA HIS A 91 8.11 15.26 -18.73
C HIS A 91 8.90 14.82 -17.50
N GLU A 92 10.24 14.77 -17.61
CA GLU A 92 11.10 14.19 -16.57
C GLU A 92 10.95 14.87 -15.22
N LYS A 93 10.94 16.21 -15.19
CA LYS A 93 10.82 16.96 -13.93
C LYS A 93 9.45 16.71 -13.27
N LEU A 94 8.40 16.70 -14.09
CA LEU A 94 7.05 16.43 -13.60
C LEU A 94 6.91 14.99 -13.14
N LYS A 95 7.51 14.05 -13.87
CA LYS A 95 7.53 12.64 -13.49
C LYS A 95 8.20 12.47 -12.12
N LEU A 96 9.38 13.05 -11.92
CA LEU A 96 10.10 12.96 -10.66
C LEU A 96 9.30 13.56 -9.52
N ALA A 97 8.74 14.76 -9.73
CA ALA A 97 7.91 15.43 -8.73
C ALA A 97 6.67 14.60 -8.39
N SER A 98 6.03 13.98 -9.39
CA SER A 98 4.85 13.16 -9.19
C SER A 98 5.17 11.88 -8.42
N ILE A 99 6.30 11.24 -8.70
CA ILE A 99 6.74 10.05 -7.97
C ILE A 99 7.03 10.40 -6.52
N MET A 100 7.74 11.51 -6.28
CA MET A 100 8.02 11.97 -4.92
C MET A 100 6.73 12.29 -4.16
N ALA A 101 5.81 13.00 -4.80
CA ALA A 101 4.51 13.33 -4.21
C ALA A 101 3.71 12.06 -3.87
N ASN A 102 3.72 11.07 -4.76
CA ASN A 102 3.07 9.79 -4.53
C ASN A 102 3.68 9.07 -3.33
N ASN A 103 5.01 9.02 -3.24
CA ASN A 103 5.69 8.37 -2.14
C ASN A 103 5.37 9.03 -0.80
N PHE A 104 5.40 10.35 -0.75
CA PHE A 104 5.05 11.09 0.47
C PHE A 104 3.59 10.91 0.85
N PHE A 105 2.70 10.96 -0.13
CA PHE A 105 1.27 10.77 0.11
C PHE A 105 0.98 9.38 0.68
N CYS A 106 1.50 8.33 0.07
CA CYS A 106 1.30 6.96 0.53
C CYS A 106 1.88 6.74 1.92
N PHE A 107 3.07 7.28 2.18
CA PHE A 107 3.71 7.19 3.48
C PHE A 107 2.90 7.92 4.55
N ALA A 108 2.39 9.12 4.23
CA ALA A 108 1.57 9.90 5.16
C ALA A 108 0.26 9.18 5.48
N VAL A 109 -0.41 8.63 4.48
CA VAL A 109 -1.65 7.88 4.66
C VAL A 109 -1.40 6.63 5.52
N ALA A 110 -0.35 5.89 5.22
CA ALA A 110 0.01 4.70 5.98
C ALA A 110 0.29 5.05 7.45
N THR A 111 1.11 6.07 7.68
CA THR A 111 1.50 6.49 9.04
C THR A 111 0.28 6.96 9.84
N ALA A 112 -0.55 7.81 9.23
CA ALA A 112 -1.75 8.32 9.91
C ALA A 112 -2.72 7.19 10.25
N SER A 113 -2.92 6.25 9.32
CA SER A 113 -3.83 5.13 9.53
C SER A 113 -3.31 4.18 10.59
N ILE A 114 -2.03 3.87 10.57
CA ILE A 114 -1.40 3.01 11.58
C ILE A 114 -1.49 3.66 12.96
N TYR A 115 -1.17 4.95 13.03
CA TYR A 115 -1.28 5.70 14.29
C TYR A 115 -2.70 5.66 14.85
N ALA A 116 -3.69 5.86 13.99
CA ALA A 116 -5.10 5.84 14.40
C ALA A 116 -5.49 4.48 14.98
N ILE A 117 -5.11 3.39 14.33
CA ILE A 117 -5.42 2.03 14.80
C ILE A 117 -4.70 1.73 16.12
N LEU A 118 -3.42 2.10 16.22
CA LEU A 118 -2.65 1.88 17.45
C LEU A 118 -3.22 2.70 18.62
N LYS A 119 -3.65 3.92 18.35
CA LYS A 119 -4.28 4.77 19.36
C LYS A 119 -5.56 4.13 19.89
N LEU A 120 -6.41 3.63 19.00
CA LEU A 120 -7.64 2.95 19.39
C LEU A 120 -7.34 1.67 20.18
N SER A 121 -6.34 0.92 19.74
CA SER A 121 -5.95 -0.35 20.36
C SER A 121 -5.33 -0.16 21.74
N SER A 122 -4.62 0.93 21.95
CA SER A 122 -3.97 1.21 23.24
C SER A 122 -4.91 1.88 24.24
N GLY A 123 -6.08 2.33 23.82
CA GLY A 123 -7.04 3.01 24.69
C GLY A 123 -6.68 4.44 25.03
N VAL A 124 -5.71 5.01 24.31
CA VAL A 124 -5.22 6.38 24.55
C VAL A 124 -5.98 7.42 23.74
#